data_8d79a10b77c65fa15426d8b2461e3b45
#
_entry.id   8d79a10b77c65fa15426d8b2461e3b45
#
_cell.length_a   1.000
_cell.length_b   1.000
_cell.length_c   1.000
_cell.angle_alpha   90.00
_cell.angle_beta   90.00
_cell.angle_gamma   90.00
#
_symmetry.space_group_name_H-M   'P 1'
#
loop_
_entity.id
_entity.type
_entity.pdbx_description
1 polymer ?
#
loop_
_entity_poly.entity_id
_entity_poly.type
_entity_poly.pdbx_seq_one_letter_code
_entity_poly.pdbx_strand_id
1 'polypeptide(L)'
;MLIVPDAHRPYHDERAWALVLKAAKAFRPQILVVIGDFADFYAVSAHSKDPRRVRDLEWEVGEVKKGLDDLDALGAQRKVYVEGNHEDRLRRYLQDRAPELFGTVSVPKVLGLKERGWEFIPYRRDGKVGKVHITHDVGNAGRYASYKALDVFQHSVVTGHSHRLSYVVEGNAVGEQLLSAQFGWLGDVNRVDYDHRVKALRNWALGFGIGYLDPATGLAYLTPIPIVRAPRSGEYTCVVEGKLYKG
;
A
#
# COMPACT_ATOMS: atom_id res chain seq x y z
N MET A 1 5.26 -11.36 -8.03
CA MET A 1 5.33 -10.36 -6.95
C MET A 1 3.98 -10.23 -6.25
N LEU A 2 3.97 -9.81 -4.99
CA LEU A 2 2.78 -9.37 -4.25
C LEU A 2 2.89 -7.87 -4.01
N ILE A 3 1.80 -7.12 -4.24
CA ILE A 3 1.74 -5.68 -4.00
C ILE A 3 0.68 -5.43 -2.93
N VAL A 4 1.11 -4.89 -1.80
CA VAL A 4 0.27 -4.58 -0.64
C VAL A 4 -0.01 -3.08 -0.64
N PRO A 5 -1.28 -2.67 -0.84
CA PRO A 5 -1.66 -1.28 -0.80
C PRO A 5 -1.92 -0.81 0.64
N ASP A 6 -2.31 0.42 0.76
CA ASP A 6 -2.70 1.22 1.91
C ASP A 6 -3.43 0.41 3.00
N ALA A 7 -2.69 -0.17 3.94
CA ALA A 7 -3.25 -0.99 5.00
C ALA A 7 -3.69 -0.16 6.21
N HIS A 8 -3.07 1.02 6.42
CA HIS A 8 -3.36 1.93 7.54
C HIS A 8 -3.32 1.23 8.91
N ARG A 9 -2.32 0.36 9.12
CA ARG A 9 -2.20 -0.33 10.42
C ARG A 9 -1.98 0.66 11.56
N PRO A 10 -2.69 0.47 12.65
CA PRO A 10 -3.46 -0.70 13.10
C PRO A 10 -4.94 -0.71 12.68
N TYR A 11 -5.39 0.19 11.82
CA TYR A 11 -6.80 0.36 11.43
C TYR A 11 -7.18 -0.40 10.16
N HIS A 12 -6.43 -1.45 9.83
CA HIS A 12 -6.70 -2.35 8.70
C HIS A 12 -7.93 -3.24 8.97
N ASP A 13 -8.50 -3.77 7.89
CA ASP A 13 -9.50 -4.82 7.95
C ASP A 13 -8.79 -6.18 8.16
N GLU A 14 -8.92 -6.72 9.38
CA GLU A 14 -8.24 -7.96 9.80
C GLU A 14 -8.62 -9.18 8.94
N ARG A 15 -9.87 -9.24 8.45
CA ARG A 15 -10.33 -10.35 7.60
C ARG A 15 -9.77 -10.22 6.19
N ALA A 16 -9.76 -9.01 5.64
CA ALA A 16 -9.12 -8.76 4.36
C ALA A 16 -7.62 -9.08 4.43
N TRP A 17 -6.93 -8.66 5.50
CA TRP A 17 -5.53 -8.96 5.72
C TRP A 17 -5.26 -10.46 5.79
N ALA A 18 -6.04 -11.21 6.59
CA ALA A 18 -5.90 -12.66 6.70
C ALA A 18 -6.12 -13.35 5.34
N LEU A 19 -7.06 -12.87 4.54
CA LEU A 19 -7.31 -13.40 3.19
C LEU A 19 -6.15 -13.14 2.24
N VAL A 20 -5.55 -11.94 2.28
CA VAL A 20 -4.33 -11.62 1.51
C VAL A 20 -3.20 -12.58 1.87
N LEU A 21 -2.93 -12.77 3.16
CA LEU A 21 -1.87 -13.68 3.61
C LEU A 21 -2.13 -15.13 3.18
N LYS A 22 -3.39 -15.58 3.26
CA LYS A 22 -3.79 -16.93 2.81
C LYS A 22 -3.53 -17.13 1.31
N ALA A 23 -3.91 -16.17 0.49
CA ALA A 23 -3.66 -16.20 -0.94
C ALA A 23 -2.16 -16.10 -1.26
N ALA A 24 -1.44 -15.19 -0.59
CA ALA A 24 -0.01 -14.96 -0.77
C ALA A 24 0.83 -16.20 -0.42
N LYS A 25 0.50 -16.91 0.68
CA LYS A 25 1.18 -18.18 1.05
C LYS A 25 1.09 -19.23 -0.07
N ALA A 26 -0.03 -19.30 -0.76
CA ALA A 26 -0.19 -20.22 -1.89
C ALA A 26 0.51 -19.71 -3.16
N PHE A 27 0.45 -18.41 -3.42
CA PHE A 27 1.08 -17.75 -4.57
C PHE A 27 2.62 -17.72 -4.49
N ARG A 28 3.22 -17.72 -3.26
CA ARG A 28 4.66 -17.72 -3.01
C ARG A 28 5.41 -16.59 -3.73
N PRO A 29 5.14 -15.34 -3.39
CA PRO A 29 5.76 -14.21 -4.07
C PRO A 29 7.28 -14.17 -3.82
N GLN A 30 8.07 -13.96 -4.87
CA GLN A 30 9.51 -13.73 -4.76
C GLN A 30 9.84 -12.25 -4.49
N ILE A 31 8.92 -11.36 -4.80
CA ILE A 31 9.05 -9.91 -4.58
C ILE A 31 7.83 -9.43 -3.80
N LEU A 32 8.06 -8.69 -2.70
CA LEU A 32 7.04 -7.97 -1.96
C LEU A 32 7.20 -6.47 -2.20
N VAL A 33 6.09 -5.79 -2.44
CA VAL A 33 6.03 -4.33 -2.55
C VAL A 33 4.93 -3.82 -1.63
N VAL A 34 5.30 -3.04 -0.62
CA VAL A 34 4.39 -2.20 0.15
C VAL A 34 4.38 -0.84 -0.53
N ILE A 35 3.21 -0.39 -1.00
CA ILE A 35 3.09 0.82 -1.83
C ILE A 35 2.76 2.09 -1.04
N GLY A 36 3.07 2.12 0.27
CA GLY A 36 2.84 3.23 1.19
C GLY A 36 1.54 3.15 1.96
N ASP A 37 1.38 4.04 2.93
CA ASP A 37 0.27 4.09 3.86
C ASP A 37 -0.02 2.72 4.52
N PHE A 38 1.04 1.95 4.74
CA PHE A 38 0.98 0.70 5.48
C PHE A 38 0.81 0.95 6.97
N ALA A 39 1.51 1.99 7.49
CA ALA A 39 1.35 2.52 8.83
C ALA A 39 0.47 3.77 8.81
N ASP A 40 -0.50 3.89 9.71
CA ASP A 40 -1.33 5.10 9.80
C ASP A 40 -0.61 6.25 10.51
N PHE A 41 0.17 5.97 11.56
CA PHE A 41 0.81 6.98 12.41
C PHE A 41 -0.17 8.06 12.90
N TYR A 42 -1.34 7.63 13.34
CA TYR A 42 -2.38 8.50 13.87
C TYR A 42 -1.91 9.28 15.09
N ALA A 43 -1.08 8.67 15.93
CA ALA A 43 -0.53 9.29 17.15
C ALA A 43 0.21 10.60 16.86
N VAL A 44 0.88 10.71 15.72
CA VAL A 44 1.65 11.90 15.32
C VAL A 44 0.97 12.72 14.20
N SER A 45 -0.30 12.44 13.92
CA SER A 45 -1.08 13.22 12.94
C SER A 45 -1.28 14.66 13.43
N ALA A 46 -1.18 15.61 12.50
CA ALA A 46 -1.50 17.03 12.75
C ALA A 46 -3.00 17.34 12.68
N HIS A 47 -3.82 16.39 12.21
CA HIS A 47 -5.28 16.56 12.17
C HIS A 47 -5.90 16.38 13.56
N SER A 48 -7.10 16.92 13.74
CA SER A 48 -7.90 16.70 14.96
C SER A 48 -8.06 15.21 15.21
N LYS A 49 -7.86 14.80 16.47
CA LYS A 49 -7.87 13.38 16.85
C LYS A 49 -9.16 13.04 17.60
N ASP A 50 -9.75 11.90 17.26
CA ASP A 50 -10.81 11.30 18.08
C ASP A 50 -10.17 10.75 19.37
N PRO A 51 -10.51 11.25 20.56
CA PRO A 51 -9.93 10.77 21.83
C PRO A 51 -10.11 9.28 22.07
N ARG A 52 -11.16 8.68 21.51
CA ARG A 52 -11.43 7.23 21.63
C ARG A 52 -10.44 6.37 20.84
N ARG A 53 -9.76 6.95 19.85
CA ARG A 53 -8.79 6.29 18.97
C ARG A 53 -7.34 6.59 19.33
N VAL A 54 -7.11 7.55 20.22
CA VAL A 54 -5.75 7.93 20.61
C VAL A 54 -5.06 6.75 21.32
N ARG A 55 -3.94 6.35 20.76
CA ARG A 55 -2.97 5.41 21.32
C ARG A 55 -1.59 6.05 21.23
N ASP A 56 -0.65 5.54 21.96
CA ASP A 56 0.74 6.00 21.83
C ASP A 56 1.38 5.48 20.53
N LEU A 57 2.46 6.13 20.14
CA LEU A 57 3.19 5.79 18.93
C LEU A 57 3.87 4.40 19.04
N GLU A 58 4.29 4.02 20.24
CA GLU A 58 4.94 2.72 20.49
C GLU A 58 3.99 1.57 20.16
N TRP A 59 2.74 1.68 20.61
CA TRP A 59 1.70 0.70 20.28
C TRP A 59 1.44 0.63 18.76
N GLU A 60 1.29 1.80 18.08
CA GLU A 60 1.09 1.81 16.62
C GLU A 60 2.25 1.15 15.89
N VAL A 61 3.49 1.49 16.25
CA VAL A 61 4.70 0.88 15.68
C VAL A 61 4.72 -0.63 15.91
N GLY A 62 4.34 -1.08 17.12
CA GLY A 62 4.22 -2.50 17.43
C GLY A 62 3.25 -3.24 16.51
N GLU A 63 2.08 -2.66 16.26
CA GLU A 63 1.08 -3.24 15.35
C GLU A 63 1.54 -3.25 13.88
N VAL A 64 2.25 -2.21 13.45
CA VAL A 64 2.86 -2.18 12.12
C VAL A 64 3.92 -3.27 11.96
N LYS A 65 4.78 -3.45 12.98
CA LYS A 65 5.81 -4.51 12.98
C LYS A 65 5.21 -5.91 12.88
N LYS A 66 4.09 -6.19 13.56
CA LYS A 66 3.37 -7.46 13.39
C LYS A 66 2.96 -7.72 11.94
N GLY A 67 2.48 -6.68 11.24
CA GLY A 67 2.16 -6.81 9.82
C GLY A 67 3.38 -7.04 8.94
N LEU A 68 4.53 -6.44 9.29
CA LEU A 68 5.80 -6.71 8.61
C LEU A 68 6.29 -8.15 8.90
N ASP A 69 6.10 -8.65 10.13
CA ASP A 69 6.41 -10.04 10.48
C ASP A 69 5.60 -11.03 9.64
N ASP A 70 4.30 -10.74 9.43
CA ASP A 70 3.43 -11.55 8.55
C ASP A 70 3.96 -11.58 7.11
N LEU A 71 4.41 -10.44 6.58
CA LEU A 71 4.97 -10.33 5.23
C LEU A 71 6.36 -10.99 5.14
N ASP A 72 7.21 -10.79 6.14
CA ASP A 72 8.54 -11.41 6.21
C ASP A 72 8.43 -12.95 6.22
N ALA A 73 7.42 -13.49 6.89
CA ALA A 73 7.14 -14.92 6.94
C ALA A 73 6.76 -15.55 5.57
N LEU A 74 6.44 -14.74 4.55
CA LEU A 74 6.23 -15.21 3.18
C LEU A 74 7.53 -15.61 2.47
N GLY A 75 8.70 -15.22 3.00
CA GLY A 75 10.01 -15.64 2.52
C GLY A 75 10.43 -15.08 1.17
N ALA A 76 9.94 -13.91 0.80
CA ALA A 76 10.30 -13.25 -0.46
C ALA A 76 11.77 -12.84 -0.48
N GLN A 77 12.41 -12.98 -1.63
CA GLN A 77 13.83 -12.67 -1.82
C GLN A 77 14.11 -11.16 -1.89
N ARG A 78 13.16 -10.39 -2.44
CA ARG A 78 13.24 -8.94 -2.55
C ARG A 78 12.02 -8.30 -1.88
N LYS A 79 12.25 -7.28 -1.04
CA LYS A 79 11.20 -6.59 -0.29
C LYS A 79 11.40 -5.09 -0.45
N VAL A 80 10.37 -4.39 -0.92
CA VAL A 80 10.39 -2.95 -1.17
C VAL A 80 9.29 -2.28 -0.37
N TYR A 81 9.66 -1.30 0.43
CA TYR A 81 8.75 -0.47 1.22
C TYR A 81 8.78 0.95 0.69
N VAL A 82 7.68 1.39 0.10
CA VAL A 82 7.46 2.78 -0.30
C VAL A 82 6.82 3.51 0.87
N GLU A 83 7.36 4.66 1.25
CA GLU A 83 6.77 5.51 2.27
C GLU A 83 5.57 6.27 1.69
N GLY A 84 4.44 6.25 2.40
CA GLY A 84 3.25 7.02 2.04
C GLY A 84 3.15 8.34 2.81
N ASN A 85 2.09 9.08 2.54
CA ASN A 85 1.85 10.36 3.22
C ASN A 85 1.46 10.19 4.71
N HIS A 86 0.99 9.00 5.11
CA HIS A 86 0.74 8.69 6.51
C HIS A 86 2.04 8.42 7.26
N GLU A 87 2.96 7.66 6.71
CA GLU A 87 4.27 7.49 7.31
C GLU A 87 5.04 8.81 7.40
N ASP A 88 4.91 9.70 6.39
CA ASP A 88 5.52 11.04 6.38
C ASP A 88 5.03 11.94 7.54
N ARG A 89 3.92 11.57 8.21
CA ARG A 89 3.47 12.26 9.44
C ARG A 89 4.54 12.28 10.51
N LEU A 90 5.30 11.19 10.66
CA LEU A 90 6.40 11.11 11.63
C LEU A 90 7.48 12.16 11.33
N ARG A 91 7.91 12.25 10.07
CA ARG A 91 8.91 13.23 9.65
C ARG A 91 8.43 14.66 9.90
N ARG A 92 7.18 14.98 9.50
CA ARG A 92 6.59 16.31 9.71
C ARG A 92 6.44 16.63 11.20
N TYR A 93 5.98 15.67 12.00
CA TYR A 93 5.88 15.85 13.46
C TYR A 93 7.24 16.20 14.09
N LEU A 94 8.31 15.48 13.70
CA LEU A 94 9.65 15.76 14.20
C LEU A 94 10.11 17.15 13.78
N GLN A 95 9.88 17.57 12.53
CA GLN A 95 10.23 18.93 12.08
C GLN A 95 9.51 20.01 12.87
N ASP A 96 8.25 19.82 13.19
CA ASP A 96 7.40 20.85 13.79
C ASP A 96 7.43 20.85 15.32
N ARG A 97 7.69 19.69 15.97
CA ARG A 97 7.50 19.49 17.40
C ARG A 97 8.73 18.98 18.16
N ALA A 98 9.68 18.38 17.47
CA ALA A 98 10.88 17.80 18.09
C ALA A 98 12.06 17.81 17.10
N PRO A 99 12.46 19.00 16.59
CA PRO A 99 13.50 19.12 15.57
C PRO A 99 14.85 18.58 16.02
N GLU A 100 15.14 18.55 17.32
CA GLU A 100 16.34 17.97 17.91
C GLU A 100 16.46 16.45 17.70
N LEU A 101 15.34 15.76 17.42
CA LEU A 101 15.30 14.33 17.12
C LEU A 101 15.33 14.04 15.61
N PHE A 102 15.25 15.08 14.79
CA PHE A 102 15.22 14.94 13.33
C PHE A 102 16.50 14.28 12.82
N GLY A 103 16.34 13.25 11.98
CA GLY A 103 17.47 12.43 11.50
C GLY A 103 17.89 11.29 12.45
N THR A 104 17.65 11.42 13.76
CA THR A 104 17.85 10.32 14.71
C THR A 104 16.70 9.31 14.64
N VAL A 105 15.47 9.82 14.59
CA VAL A 105 14.24 9.03 14.45
C VAL A 105 13.74 9.13 13.01
N SER A 106 13.38 8.01 12.41
CA SER A 106 12.81 7.95 11.06
C SER A 106 12.02 6.66 10.86
N VAL A 107 11.09 6.64 9.90
CA VAL A 107 10.27 5.48 9.59
C VAL A 107 11.08 4.20 9.40
N PRO A 108 12.14 4.17 8.55
CA PRO A 108 12.92 2.94 8.40
C PRO A 108 13.61 2.47 9.67
N LYS A 109 14.02 3.40 10.56
CA LYS A 109 14.65 3.06 11.85
C LYS A 109 13.62 2.50 12.84
N VAL A 110 12.47 3.18 13.02
CA VAL A 110 11.48 2.73 14.01
C VAL A 110 10.81 1.42 13.63
N LEU A 111 10.67 1.14 12.33
CA LEU A 111 10.14 -0.11 11.82
C LEU A 111 11.18 -1.23 11.68
N GLY A 112 12.49 -0.90 11.76
CA GLY A 112 13.59 -1.85 11.58
C GLY A 112 13.67 -2.37 10.14
N LEU A 113 13.40 -1.53 9.14
CA LEU A 113 13.29 -1.98 7.74
C LEU A 113 14.61 -2.51 7.20
N LYS A 114 15.74 -1.89 7.57
CA LYS A 114 17.07 -2.31 7.14
C LYS A 114 17.43 -3.69 7.69
N GLU A 115 17.21 -3.90 8.97
CA GLU A 115 17.48 -5.16 9.68
C GLU A 115 16.59 -6.30 9.16
N ARG A 116 15.39 -5.96 8.70
CA ARG A 116 14.44 -6.87 8.06
C ARG A 116 14.77 -7.13 6.58
N GLY A 117 15.74 -6.43 5.98
CA GLY A 117 16.13 -6.55 4.58
C GLY A 117 15.13 -5.91 3.59
N TRP A 118 14.41 -4.87 4.02
CA TRP A 118 13.55 -4.08 3.15
C TRP A 118 14.33 -2.94 2.49
N GLU A 119 14.21 -2.81 1.17
CA GLU A 119 14.57 -1.60 0.45
C GLU A 119 13.56 -0.50 0.81
N PHE A 120 14.02 0.70 1.13
CA PHE A 120 13.16 1.82 1.52
C PHE A 120 13.18 2.92 0.47
N ILE A 121 11.99 3.34 0.03
CA ILE A 121 11.78 4.45 -0.90
C ILE A 121 11.06 5.56 -0.14
N PRO A 122 11.72 6.73 0.07
CA PRO A 122 11.12 7.86 0.79
C PRO A 122 9.88 8.42 0.09
N TYR A 123 8.98 9.02 0.86
CA TYR A 123 7.81 9.71 0.33
C TYR A 123 8.18 10.74 -0.75
N ARG A 124 7.39 10.83 -1.80
CA ARG A 124 7.63 11.66 -2.99
C ARG A 124 8.89 11.28 -3.79
N ARG A 125 9.38 10.09 -3.60
CA ARG A 125 10.39 9.49 -4.46
C ARG A 125 9.79 8.28 -5.15
N ASP A 126 10.39 7.91 -6.26
CA ASP A 126 10.05 6.69 -6.97
C ASP A 126 11.16 5.67 -6.86
N GLY A 127 10.79 4.41 -6.96
CA GLY A 127 11.69 3.29 -7.17
C GLY A 127 11.25 2.48 -8.38
N LYS A 128 11.88 1.34 -8.60
CA LYS A 128 11.54 0.46 -9.72
C LYS A 128 11.52 -1.02 -9.33
N VAL A 129 10.55 -1.72 -9.92
CA VAL A 129 10.55 -3.18 -10.01
C VAL A 129 10.48 -3.57 -11.48
N GLY A 130 11.58 -4.08 -12.02
CA GLY A 130 11.75 -4.19 -13.47
C GLY A 130 11.66 -2.81 -14.14
N LYS A 131 10.83 -2.70 -15.16
CA LYS A 131 10.56 -1.44 -15.88
C LYS A 131 9.41 -0.61 -15.29
N VAL A 132 8.77 -1.08 -14.22
CA VAL A 132 7.63 -0.39 -13.61
C VAL A 132 8.14 0.52 -12.49
N HIS A 133 7.80 1.80 -12.57
CA HIS A 133 8.00 2.75 -11.49
C HIS A 133 7.01 2.46 -10.35
N ILE A 134 7.45 2.63 -9.12
CA ILE A 134 6.62 2.51 -7.91
C ILE A 134 6.78 3.76 -7.07
N THR A 135 5.67 4.37 -6.70
CA THR A 135 5.61 5.53 -5.79
C THR A 135 4.27 5.50 -5.06
N HIS A 136 4.16 6.18 -3.91
CA HIS A 136 2.87 6.17 -3.21
C HIS A 136 1.81 7.00 -3.95
N ASP A 137 2.14 8.21 -4.34
CA ASP A 137 1.21 9.10 -5.06
C ASP A 137 1.94 10.07 -6.01
N VAL A 138 1.15 10.71 -6.86
CA VAL A 138 1.56 11.80 -7.76
C VAL A 138 0.81 13.10 -7.46
N GLY A 139 0.33 13.26 -6.21
CA GLY A 139 -0.48 14.41 -5.80
C GLY A 139 -1.94 14.35 -6.26
N ASN A 140 -2.47 13.16 -6.61
CA ASN A 140 -3.83 12.99 -7.08
C ASN A 140 -4.48 11.72 -6.51
N ALA A 141 -5.59 11.87 -5.78
CA ALA A 141 -6.41 10.78 -5.22
C ALA A 141 -7.77 10.64 -5.93
N GLY A 142 -8.03 11.40 -6.98
CA GLY A 142 -9.30 11.41 -7.70
C GLY A 142 -9.54 10.16 -8.54
N ARG A 143 -10.72 10.13 -9.20
CA ARG A 143 -11.15 9.03 -10.06
C ARG A 143 -10.14 8.67 -11.16
N TYR A 144 -9.43 9.66 -11.65
CA TYR A 144 -8.47 9.53 -12.75
C TYR A 144 -7.01 9.50 -12.28
N ALA A 145 -6.75 9.10 -11.02
CA ALA A 145 -5.40 9.09 -10.47
C ALA A 145 -4.42 8.23 -11.29
N SER A 146 -4.87 7.07 -11.81
CA SER A 146 -4.02 6.22 -12.65
C SER A 146 -3.66 6.88 -13.99
N TYR A 147 -4.59 7.59 -14.64
CA TYR A 147 -4.29 8.37 -15.84
C TYR A 147 -3.29 9.48 -15.55
N LYS A 148 -3.49 10.20 -14.44
CA LYS A 148 -2.56 11.25 -14.02
C LYS A 148 -1.17 10.72 -13.69
N ALA A 149 -1.08 9.52 -13.16
CA ALA A 149 0.21 8.87 -12.93
C ALA A 149 0.93 8.59 -14.26
N LEU A 150 0.23 8.11 -15.30
CA LEU A 150 0.80 7.95 -16.64
C LEU A 150 1.23 9.29 -17.23
N ASP A 151 0.39 10.34 -17.14
CA ASP A 151 0.73 11.69 -17.61
C ASP A 151 2.05 12.20 -17.00
N VAL A 152 2.24 11.97 -15.68
CA VAL A 152 3.42 12.44 -14.94
C VAL A 152 4.67 11.63 -15.30
N PHE A 153 4.54 10.31 -15.30
CA PHE A 153 5.70 9.42 -15.44
C PHE A 153 6.11 9.18 -16.89
N GLN A 154 5.15 9.20 -17.83
CA GLN A 154 5.36 8.78 -19.23
C GLN A 154 6.00 7.38 -19.32
N HIS A 155 5.80 6.56 -18.28
CA HIS A 155 6.30 5.19 -18.10
C HIS A 155 5.28 4.39 -17.31
N SER A 156 5.40 3.07 -17.34
CA SER A 156 4.59 2.20 -16.50
C SER A 156 4.82 2.49 -15.01
N VAL A 157 3.73 2.67 -14.26
CA VAL A 157 3.78 3.11 -12.86
C VAL A 157 2.70 2.45 -11.99
N VAL A 158 3.05 2.14 -10.76
CA VAL A 158 2.14 1.67 -9.71
C VAL A 158 2.08 2.72 -8.61
N THR A 159 0.85 3.06 -8.20
CA THR A 159 0.61 3.99 -7.08
C THR A 159 -0.40 3.42 -6.08
N GLY A 160 -0.39 3.94 -4.85
CA GLY A 160 -1.40 3.73 -3.80
C GLY A 160 -2.32 4.95 -3.64
N HIS A 161 -2.53 5.40 -2.39
CA HIS A 161 -3.15 6.65 -1.96
C HIS A 161 -4.64 6.83 -2.28
N SER A 162 -5.09 6.45 -3.45
CA SER A 162 -6.47 6.70 -3.87
C SER A 162 -7.48 5.70 -3.30
N HIS A 163 -7.00 4.60 -2.72
CA HIS A 163 -7.80 3.47 -2.22
C HIS A 163 -8.70 2.81 -3.28
N ARG A 164 -8.34 2.96 -4.57
CA ARG A 164 -9.11 2.45 -5.70
C ARG A 164 -8.44 1.27 -6.34
N LEU A 165 -9.25 0.37 -6.88
CA LEU A 165 -8.78 -0.61 -7.86
C LEU A 165 -8.86 0.04 -9.25
N SER A 166 -7.73 0.15 -9.91
CA SER A 166 -7.64 0.74 -11.24
C SER A 166 -6.51 0.09 -12.03
N TYR A 167 -6.76 -0.16 -13.30
CA TYR A 167 -5.77 -0.68 -14.23
C TYR A 167 -5.99 -0.01 -15.58
N VAL A 168 -4.99 0.73 -16.03
CA VAL A 168 -5.05 1.50 -17.27
C VAL A 168 -3.87 1.09 -18.12
N VAL A 169 -4.11 0.87 -19.42
CA VAL A 169 -3.07 0.61 -20.41
C VAL A 169 -3.27 1.62 -21.54
N GLU A 170 -2.20 2.33 -21.88
CA GLU A 170 -2.18 3.30 -22.98
C GLU A 170 -0.97 3.05 -23.88
N GLY A 171 -1.12 3.36 -25.17
CA GLY A 171 -0.01 3.41 -26.10
C GLY A 171 0.57 4.80 -26.19
N ASN A 172 1.89 4.91 -26.36
CA ASN A 172 2.54 6.18 -26.68
C ASN A 172 2.84 6.30 -28.19
N ALA A 173 3.28 7.48 -28.63
CA ALA A 173 3.53 7.78 -30.04
C ALA A 173 4.67 6.94 -30.67
N VAL A 174 5.50 6.31 -29.87
CA VAL A 174 6.59 5.42 -30.33
C VAL A 174 6.22 3.94 -30.32
N GLY A 175 4.95 3.61 -30.03
CA GLY A 175 4.42 2.26 -30.08
C GLY A 175 4.66 1.43 -28.81
N GLU A 176 5.07 2.05 -27.70
CA GLU A 176 5.19 1.36 -26.42
C GLU A 176 3.84 1.30 -25.71
N GLN A 177 3.56 0.20 -25.05
CA GLN A 177 2.42 0.09 -24.13
C GLN A 177 2.88 0.43 -22.70
N LEU A 178 2.20 1.40 -22.11
CA LEU A 178 2.43 1.87 -20.74
C LEU A 178 1.24 1.44 -19.88
N LEU A 179 1.52 1.06 -18.65
CA LEU A 179 0.45 0.71 -17.69
C LEU A 179 0.51 1.58 -16.44
N SER A 180 -0.66 1.88 -15.89
CA SER A 180 -0.79 2.38 -14.53
C SER A 180 -1.75 1.51 -13.73
N ALA A 181 -1.35 1.15 -12.51
CA ALA A 181 -2.18 0.30 -11.65
C ALA A 181 -2.24 0.83 -10.22
N GLN A 182 -3.43 0.66 -9.63
CA GLN A 182 -3.71 0.87 -8.21
C GLN A 182 -4.47 -0.35 -7.70
N PHE A 183 -4.16 -0.79 -6.48
CA PHE A 183 -4.60 -2.10 -5.98
C PHE A 183 -5.60 -2.01 -4.83
N GLY A 184 -6.30 -0.89 -4.70
CA GLY A 184 -7.28 -0.67 -3.64
C GLY A 184 -6.61 -0.28 -2.33
N TRP A 185 -7.14 -0.78 -1.25
CA TRP A 185 -6.65 -0.60 0.10
C TRP A 185 -6.99 -1.80 0.98
N LEU A 186 -6.47 -1.83 2.21
CA LEU A 186 -6.74 -2.88 3.18
C LEU A 186 -7.22 -2.31 4.53
N GLY A 187 -7.59 -1.02 4.57
CA GLY A 187 -8.11 -0.39 5.76
C GLY A 187 -9.57 -0.75 6.06
N ASP A 188 -9.96 -0.64 7.33
CA ASP A 188 -11.35 -0.77 7.76
C ASP A 188 -12.03 0.61 7.76
N VAL A 189 -13.05 0.78 6.93
CA VAL A 189 -13.82 2.02 6.81
C VAL A 189 -14.44 2.49 8.14
N ASN A 190 -14.68 1.57 9.07
CA ASN A 190 -15.26 1.91 10.38
C ASN A 190 -14.19 2.29 11.41
N ARG A 191 -12.92 2.06 11.13
CA ARG A 191 -11.79 2.30 12.03
C ARG A 191 -10.92 3.48 11.61
N VAL A 192 -11.01 3.95 10.35
CA VAL A 192 -10.28 5.12 9.86
C VAL A 192 -11.03 6.41 10.12
N ASP A 193 -10.32 7.52 10.33
CA ASP A 193 -10.88 8.82 10.72
C ASP A 193 -11.37 9.68 9.55
N TYR A 194 -11.99 9.04 8.57
CA TYR A 194 -12.57 9.73 7.39
C TYR A 194 -14.09 9.70 7.39
N ASP A 195 -14.73 9.27 8.50
CA ASP A 195 -16.15 8.95 8.54
C ASP A 195 -17.08 10.15 8.39
N HIS A 196 -16.60 11.35 8.74
CA HIS A 196 -17.37 12.58 8.60
C HIS A 196 -17.54 13.06 7.14
N ARG A 197 -16.84 12.45 6.17
CA ARG A 197 -16.98 12.76 4.75
C ARG A 197 -18.13 11.96 4.14
N VAL A 198 -18.81 12.56 3.15
CA VAL A 198 -19.96 11.95 2.48
C VAL A 198 -19.60 10.56 1.94
N LYS A 199 -20.17 9.51 2.55
CA LYS A 199 -19.89 8.10 2.22
C LYS A 199 -20.22 7.74 0.76
N ALA A 200 -21.23 8.38 0.18
CA ALA A 200 -21.66 8.14 -1.21
C ALA A 200 -20.59 8.44 -2.26
N LEU A 201 -19.58 9.24 -1.94
CA LEU A 201 -18.48 9.57 -2.86
C LEU A 201 -17.25 8.69 -2.69
N ARG A 202 -17.26 7.74 -1.75
CA ARG A 202 -16.12 6.84 -1.52
C ARG A 202 -16.17 5.70 -2.51
N ASN A 203 -15.30 5.75 -3.52
CA ASN A 203 -15.07 4.64 -4.43
C ASN A 203 -13.86 3.81 -3.98
N TRP A 204 -13.75 3.55 -2.68
CA TRP A 204 -12.70 2.73 -2.10
C TRP A 204 -13.05 1.26 -2.27
N ALA A 205 -12.08 0.45 -2.60
CA ALA A 205 -12.25 -0.97 -2.81
C ALA A 205 -11.17 -1.74 -2.06
N LEU A 206 -11.58 -2.76 -1.31
CA LEU A 206 -10.63 -3.71 -0.73
C LEU A 206 -9.96 -4.51 -1.85
N GLY A 207 -8.65 -4.65 -1.76
CA GLY A 207 -7.90 -5.40 -2.76
C GLY A 207 -6.39 -5.37 -2.53
N PHE A 208 -5.69 -6.07 -3.40
CA PHE A 208 -4.23 -6.15 -3.45
C PHE A 208 -3.78 -6.43 -4.87
N GLY A 209 -2.48 -6.48 -5.12
CA GLY A 209 -1.94 -6.78 -6.44
C GLY A 209 -1.11 -8.05 -6.45
N ILE A 210 -1.19 -8.79 -7.55
CA ILE A 210 -0.19 -9.79 -7.90
C ILE A 210 0.45 -9.42 -9.23
N GLY A 211 1.63 -9.96 -9.51
CA GLY A 211 2.27 -9.74 -10.80
C GLY A 211 3.44 -10.69 -11.05
N TYR A 212 3.76 -10.79 -12.32
CA TYR A 212 4.87 -11.57 -12.84
C TYR A 212 5.86 -10.63 -13.48
N LEU A 213 7.12 -10.81 -13.18
CA LEU A 213 8.22 -10.06 -13.77
C LEU A 213 8.96 -10.99 -14.74
N ASP A 214 9.04 -10.58 -16.00
CA ASP A 214 9.94 -11.24 -16.94
C ASP A 214 11.38 -10.77 -16.66
N PRO A 215 12.26 -11.65 -16.18
CA PRO A 215 13.62 -11.25 -15.82
C PRO A 215 14.48 -10.88 -17.05
N ALA A 216 14.12 -11.35 -18.24
CA ALA A 216 14.88 -11.08 -19.45
C ALA A 216 14.60 -9.68 -20.00
N THR A 217 13.36 -9.22 -19.93
CA THR A 217 12.94 -7.92 -20.48
C THR A 217 12.70 -6.86 -19.42
N GLY A 218 12.47 -7.26 -18.17
CA GLY A 218 12.06 -6.39 -17.08
C GLY A 218 10.59 -5.94 -17.16
N LEU A 219 9.80 -6.51 -18.08
CA LEU A 219 8.37 -6.25 -18.19
C LEU A 219 7.62 -6.89 -17.02
N ALA A 220 6.63 -6.20 -16.50
CA ALA A 220 5.78 -6.74 -15.44
C ALA A 220 4.32 -6.85 -15.93
N TYR A 221 3.74 -8.00 -15.63
CA TYR A 221 2.33 -8.31 -15.88
C TYR A 221 1.59 -8.25 -14.56
N LEU A 222 0.80 -7.20 -14.37
CA LEU A 222 0.15 -6.90 -13.09
C LEU A 222 -1.34 -7.26 -13.15
N THR A 223 -1.86 -7.75 -12.04
CA THR A 223 -3.27 -8.10 -11.90
C THR A 223 -3.81 -7.53 -10.59
N PRO A 224 -4.71 -6.54 -10.63
CA PRO A 224 -5.47 -6.12 -9.46
C PRO A 224 -6.41 -7.25 -9.00
N ILE A 225 -6.35 -7.56 -7.71
CA ILE A 225 -7.18 -8.60 -7.09
C ILE A 225 -8.19 -7.94 -6.16
N PRO A 226 -9.47 -7.84 -6.54
CA PRO A 226 -10.49 -7.33 -5.65
C PRO A 226 -10.79 -8.33 -4.53
N ILE A 227 -10.99 -7.81 -3.33
CA ILE A 227 -11.57 -8.56 -2.21
C ILE A 227 -13.04 -8.21 -2.15
N VAL A 228 -13.89 -9.20 -2.38
CA VAL A 228 -15.36 -9.03 -2.44
C VAL A 228 -15.98 -9.58 -1.18
N ARG A 229 -16.80 -8.77 -0.52
CA ARG A 229 -17.60 -9.19 0.62
C ARG A 229 -18.94 -9.72 0.13
N ALA A 230 -19.24 -10.97 0.40
CA ALA A 230 -20.54 -11.57 0.07
C ALA A 230 -21.68 -10.88 0.83
N PRO A 231 -22.74 -10.38 0.15
CA PRO A 231 -23.77 -9.55 0.79
C PRO A 231 -24.55 -10.24 1.91
N ARG A 232 -24.75 -11.57 1.81
CA ARG A 232 -25.54 -12.34 2.78
C ARG A 232 -24.70 -12.93 3.90
N SER A 233 -23.58 -13.58 3.59
CA SER A 233 -22.73 -14.23 4.58
C SER A 233 -21.73 -13.28 5.24
N GLY A 234 -21.44 -12.15 4.59
CA GLY A 234 -20.35 -11.26 4.99
C GLY A 234 -18.97 -11.87 4.79
N GLU A 235 -18.86 -13.04 4.16
CA GLU A 235 -17.60 -13.73 3.85
C GLU A 235 -16.80 -12.92 2.84
N TYR A 236 -15.51 -12.80 3.06
CA TYR A 236 -14.59 -12.16 2.13
C TYR A 236 -14.02 -13.19 1.17
N THR A 237 -13.97 -12.83 -0.10
CA THR A 237 -13.46 -13.73 -1.15
C THR A 237 -12.56 -12.98 -2.12
N CYS A 238 -11.56 -13.68 -2.66
CA CYS A 238 -10.76 -13.22 -3.79
C CYS A 238 -10.39 -14.41 -4.69
N VAL A 239 -10.01 -14.11 -5.93
CA VAL A 239 -9.52 -15.12 -6.87
C VAL A 239 -8.09 -14.80 -7.25
N VAL A 240 -7.19 -15.76 -7.05
CA VAL A 240 -5.78 -15.66 -7.44
C VAL A 240 -5.45 -16.88 -8.28
N GLU A 241 -4.90 -16.68 -9.49
CA GLU A 241 -4.56 -17.75 -10.43
C GLU A 241 -5.70 -18.74 -10.68
N GLY A 242 -6.93 -18.24 -10.84
CA GLY A 242 -8.12 -19.06 -11.06
C GLY A 242 -8.64 -19.80 -9.82
N LYS A 243 -7.97 -19.69 -8.67
CA LYS A 243 -8.40 -20.32 -7.41
C LYS A 243 -9.12 -19.34 -6.52
N LEU A 244 -10.30 -19.74 -6.03
CA LEU A 244 -11.09 -18.99 -5.06
C LEU A 244 -10.54 -19.17 -3.65
N TYR A 245 -10.26 -18.06 -2.97
CA TYR A 245 -9.91 -17.99 -1.55
C TYR A 245 -11.07 -17.33 -0.78
N LYS A 246 -11.27 -17.79 0.46
CA LYS A 246 -12.33 -17.32 1.36
C LYS A 246 -11.76 -17.09 2.76
N GLY A 247 -12.26 -16.04 3.44
CA GLY A 247 -11.84 -15.63 4.79
C GLY A 247 -12.94 -14.89 5.57
#